data_5a9edc1e846b327991e0e26ca58cfb56
#
_entry.id   5a9edc1e846b327991e0e26ca58cfb56
#
_cell.length_a   1.000
_cell.length_b   1.000
_cell.length_c   1.000
_cell.angle_alpha   90.00
_cell.angle_beta   90.00
_cell.angle_gamma   90.00
#
_symmetry.space_group_name_H-M   'P 1'
#
loop_
_entity.id
_entity.type
_entity.pdbx_description
1 polymer ?
#
loop_
_entity_poly.entity_id
_entity_poly.type
_entity_poly.pdbx_seq_one_letter_code
_entity_poly.pdbx_strand_id
1 'polypeptide(L)'
;MPLSAPAPRKLEHLRDIQLRGYVREDGLVDIEAHLTDTKTYGFPSEHRGQVGPGDPIHGMWVRMTINEDMLIIACEAASDHTPFAVCTGATPAFAKLAGLTIGPGFNRAVNERVGGVLGCTHLREVLAQMGTVAFQTMWPLRNRRQAAQRKAEAAGAPRKRPALLGTCHAYAPDSPVVRKKWPEWSDLAEKREEAQI
;
A
#
# COMPACT_ATOMS: atom_id res chain seq x y z
N MET A 1 -22.66 -2.44 13.32
CA MET A 1 -21.92 -2.16 12.08
C MET A 1 -22.54 -0.93 11.43
N PRO A 2 -21.77 0.01 10.83
CA PRO A 2 -22.33 1.24 10.22
C PRO A 2 -23.04 1.01 8.88
N LEU A 3 -22.96 -0.21 8.33
CA LEU A 3 -23.70 -0.57 7.10
C LEU A 3 -25.15 -0.93 7.40
N SER A 4 -26.03 -0.76 6.42
CA SER A 4 -27.42 -1.23 6.48
C SER A 4 -27.50 -2.72 6.79
N ALA A 5 -28.62 -3.17 7.35
CA ALA A 5 -28.84 -4.59 7.62
C ALA A 5 -28.74 -5.40 6.31
N PRO A 6 -27.95 -6.47 6.28
CA PRO A 6 -27.83 -7.28 5.08
C PRO A 6 -29.06 -8.16 4.87
N ALA A 7 -29.34 -8.51 3.62
CA ALA A 7 -30.27 -9.60 3.32
C ALA A 7 -29.74 -10.93 3.94
N PRO A 8 -30.64 -11.93 4.16
CA PRO A 8 -30.21 -13.27 4.56
C PRO A 8 -29.14 -13.81 3.63
N ARG A 9 -28.03 -14.25 4.22
CA ARG A 9 -26.83 -14.65 3.45
C ARG A 9 -26.00 -15.69 4.19
N LYS A 10 -25.21 -16.45 3.45
CA LYS A 10 -24.26 -17.42 3.97
C LYS A 10 -22.84 -17.00 3.58
N LEU A 11 -21.89 -17.13 4.51
CA LEU A 11 -20.48 -16.93 4.20
C LEU A 11 -20.01 -18.11 3.33
N GLU A 12 -19.36 -17.85 2.23
CA GLU A 12 -18.82 -18.87 1.31
C GLU A 12 -17.31 -18.76 1.13
N HIS A 13 -16.75 -17.55 1.26
CA HIS A 13 -15.33 -17.28 1.08
C HIS A 13 -14.87 -16.20 2.04
N LEU A 14 -13.69 -16.39 2.60
CA LEU A 14 -13.02 -15.41 3.44
C LEU A 14 -11.64 -15.13 2.88
N ARG A 15 -11.33 -13.86 2.64
CA ARG A 15 -9.98 -13.37 2.40
C ARG A 15 -9.56 -12.49 3.55
N ASP A 16 -8.47 -12.89 4.23
CA ASP A 16 -7.81 -12.09 5.24
C ASP A 16 -6.49 -11.54 4.69
N ILE A 17 -6.28 -10.24 4.87
CA ILE A 17 -5.02 -9.58 4.53
C ILE A 17 -4.54 -8.84 5.75
N GLN A 18 -3.42 -9.29 6.30
CA GLN A 18 -2.73 -8.62 7.40
C GLN A 18 -1.54 -7.86 6.85
N LEU A 19 -1.45 -6.58 7.19
CA LEU A 19 -0.38 -5.69 6.78
C LEU A 19 0.28 -5.11 8.02
N ARG A 20 1.61 -5.14 8.07
CA ARG A 20 2.41 -4.64 9.20
C ARG A 20 3.59 -3.82 8.69
N GLY A 21 3.89 -2.72 9.38
CA GLY A 21 5.07 -1.90 9.12
C GLY A 21 6.01 -1.93 10.33
N TYR A 22 7.28 -2.18 10.09
CA TYR A 22 8.32 -2.29 11.11
C TYR A 22 9.46 -1.31 10.82
N VAL A 23 9.89 -0.57 11.83
CA VAL A 23 11.12 0.22 11.77
C VAL A 23 12.26 -0.65 12.29
N ARG A 24 13.28 -0.83 11.46
CA ARG A 24 14.44 -1.65 11.76
C ARG A 24 15.52 -0.84 12.49
N GLU A 25 16.42 -1.54 13.19
CA GLU A 25 17.55 -0.91 13.89
C GLU A 25 18.56 -0.28 12.94
N ASP A 26 18.68 -0.78 11.69
CA ASP A 26 19.54 -0.23 10.65
C ASP A 26 18.94 0.98 9.92
N GLY A 27 17.77 1.46 10.38
CA GLY A 27 17.09 2.64 9.83
C GLY A 27 16.21 2.36 8.60
N LEU A 28 16.20 1.14 8.10
CA LEU A 28 15.26 0.72 7.05
C LEU A 28 13.88 0.42 7.64
N VAL A 29 12.90 0.24 6.78
CA VAL A 29 11.53 -0.10 7.16
C VAL A 29 11.09 -1.32 6.37
N ASP A 30 10.59 -2.34 7.08
CA ASP A 30 9.95 -3.50 6.47
C ASP A 30 8.43 -3.33 6.49
N ILE A 31 7.81 -3.55 5.34
CA ILE A 31 6.37 -3.67 5.20
C ILE A 31 6.08 -5.11 4.84
N GLU A 32 5.31 -5.78 5.69
CA GLU A 32 4.94 -7.18 5.49
C GLU A 32 3.45 -7.32 5.22
N ALA A 33 3.12 -8.22 4.31
CA ALA A 33 1.75 -8.63 4.03
C ALA A 33 1.64 -10.15 4.17
N HIS A 34 0.56 -10.59 4.79
CA HIS A 34 0.12 -11.99 4.80
C HIS A 34 -1.32 -12.04 4.28
N LEU A 35 -1.53 -12.78 3.19
CA LEU A 35 -2.83 -13.01 2.58
C LEU A 35 -3.21 -14.47 2.77
N THR A 36 -4.44 -14.71 3.25
CA THR A 36 -5.05 -16.05 3.31
C THR A 36 -6.41 -16.04 2.67
N ASP A 37 -6.70 -17.03 1.84
CA ASP A 37 -8.03 -17.33 1.30
C ASP A 37 -8.52 -18.68 1.81
N THR A 38 -9.73 -18.70 2.36
CA THR A 38 -10.39 -19.94 2.84
C THR A 38 -11.83 -20.02 2.33
N LYS A 39 -12.39 -21.22 2.30
CA LYS A 39 -13.81 -21.46 2.04
C LYS A 39 -14.49 -22.14 3.23
N THR A 40 -15.78 -21.96 3.35
CA THR A 40 -16.59 -22.59 4.40
C THR A 40 -17.00 -24.03 4.06
N TYR A 41 -16.62 -24.53 2.88
CA TYR A 41 -16.89 -25.88 2.41
C TYR A 41 -15.63 -26.52 1.81
N GLY A 42 -15.58 -27.83 1.80
CA GLY A 42 -14.50 -28.60 1.17
C GLY A 42 -14.71 -28.79 -0.33
N PHE A 43 -13.62 -28.95 -1.06
CA PHE A 43 -13.63 -29.21 -2.51
C PHE A 43 -12.39 -30.02 -2.94
N PRO A 44 -12.48 -30.79 -4.04
CA PRO A 44 -11.34 -31.50 -4.60
C PRO A 44 -10.34 -30.52 -5.25
N SER A 45 -9.04 -30.81 -5.12
CA SER A 45 -7.96 -30.09 -5.75
C SER A 45 -7.00 -31.08 -6.40
N GLU A 46 -6.70 -30.92 -7.67
CA GLU A 46 -5.76 -31.80 -8.39
C GLU A 46 -4.37 -31.82 -7.77
N HIS A 47 -3.93 -30.68 -7.25
CA HIS A 47 -2.59 -30.52 -6.66
C HIS A 47 -2.53 -30.98 -5.20
N ARG A 48 -3.61 -30.80 -4.42
CA ARG A 48 -3.61 -31.02 -2.96
C ARG A 48 -4.53 -32.15 -2.50
N GLY A 49 -5.18 -32.85 -3.43
CA GLY A 49 -6.20 -33.83 -3.11
C GLY A 49 -7.49 -33.18 -2.61
N GLN A 50 -7.82 -33.33 -1.33
CA GLN A 50 -8.99 -32.72 -0.72
C GLN A 50 -8.57 -31.48 0.09
N VAL A 51 -9.23 -30.35 -0.16
CA VAL A 51 -9.13 -29.14 0.66
C VAL A 51 -10.38 -29.08 1.53
N GLY A 52 -10.20 -29.07 2.85
CA GLY A 52 -11.28 -29.05 3.83
C GLY A 52 -11.86 -27.64 4.04
N PRO A 53 -13.02 -27.53 4.74
CA PRO A 53 -13.54 -26.24 5.16
C PRO A 53 -12.55 -25.54 6.10
N GLY A 54 -12.25 -24.25 5.80
CA GLY A 54 -11.29 -23.46 6.59
C GLY A 54 -9.82 -23.68 6.22
N ASP A 55 -9.48 -24.68 5.43
CA ASP A 55 -8.11 -24.88 4.94
C ASP A 55 -7.72 -23.74 3.97
N PRO A 56 -6.49 -23.22 4.05
CA PRO A 56 -6.05 -22.17 3.15
C PRO A 56 -5.97 -22.66 1.70
N ILE A 57 -6.64 -21.98 0.80
CA ILE A 57 -6.46 -22.15 -0.65
C ILE A 57 -5.22 -21.39 -1.10
N HIS A 58 -5.09 -20.17 -0.60
CA HIS A 58 -3.91 -19.32 -0.71
C HIS A 58 -3.41 -19.00 0.69
N GLY A 59 -2.11 -19.10 0.89
CA GLY A 59 -1.37 -18.62 2.05
C GLY A 59 -0.09 -17.99 1.50
N MET A 60 -0.03 -16.66 1.47
CA MET A 60 0.98 -15.93 0.72
C MET A 60 1.58 -14.78 1.53
N TRP A 61 2.86 -14.56 1.37
CA TRP A 61 3.63 -13.56 2.07
C TRP A 61 4.36 -12.64 1.10
N VAL A 62 4.44 -11.37 1.45
CA VAL A 62 5.34 -10.41 0.81
C VAL A 62 6.02 -9.59 1.90
N ARG A 63 7.34 -9.40 1.80
CA ARG A 63 8.09 -8.39 2.55
C ARG A 63 8.73 -7.42 1.58
N MET A 64 8.54 -6.15 1.83
CA MET A 64 9.12 -5.05 1.07
C MET A 64 9.94 -4.20 2.03
N THR A 65 11.26 -4.15 1.83
CA THR A 65 12.18 -3.31 2.60
C THR A 65 12.37 -2.00 1.87
N ILE A 66 12.14 -0.89 2.56
CA ILE A 66 12.24 0.46 1.99
C ILE A 66 13.18 1.35 2.81
N ASN A 67 13.75 2.35 2.17
CA ASN A 67 14.49 3.43 2.83
C ASN A 67 13.59 4.64 3.15
N GLU A 68 14.17 5.67 3.75
CA GLU A 68 13.46 6.92 4.13
C GLU A 68 12.89 7.70 2.94
N ASP A 69 13.41 7.50 1.73
CA ASP A 69 12.94 8.12 0.50
C ASP A 69 11.85 7.30 -0.20
N MET A 70 11.32 6.27 0.47
CA MET A 70 10.32 5.33 -0.07
C MET A 70 10.84 4.48 -1.23
N LEU A 71 12.16 4.39 -1.42
CA LEU A 71 12.78 3.51 -2.39
C LEU A 71 12.77 2.07 -1.86
N ILE A 72 12.31 1.13 -2.66
CA ILE A 72 12.36 -0.30 -2.35
C ILE A 72 13.79 -0.78 -2.53
N ILE A 73 14.41 -1.21 -1.44
CA ILE A 73 15.76 -1.76 -1.41
C ILE A 73 15.73 -3.25 -1.73
N ALA A 74 14.71 -3.95 -1.22
CA ALA A 74 14.50 -5.37 -1.46
C ALA A 74 13.01 -5.69 -1.42
N CYS A 75 12.61 -6.72 -2.15
CA CYS A 75 11.29 -7.31 -2.04
C CYS A 75 11.40 -8.82 -2.21
N GLU A 76 10.74 -9.56 -1.34
CA GLU A 76 10.64 -11.01 -1.39
C GLU A 76 9.19 -11.44 -1.23
N ALA A 77 8.85 -12.58 -1.81
CA ALA A 77 7.54 -13.19 -1.68
C ALA A 77 7.68 -14.70 -1.46
N ALA A 78 6.71 -15.26 -0.74
CA ALA A 78 6.60 -16.70 -0.51
C ALA A 78 5.14 -17.15 -0.60
N SER A 79 4.91 -18.42 -0.88
CA SER A 79 3.58 -19.02 -0.93
C SER A 79 3.60 -20.37 -0.24
N ASP A 80 2.95 -20.46 0.92
CA ASP A 80 2.81 -21.69 1.71
C ASP A 80 1.71 -22.59 1.14
N HIS A 81 0.62 -21.96 0.67
CA HIS A 81 -0.53 -22.64 0.09
C HIS A 81 -0.91 -22.02 -1.25
N THR A 82 -1.05 -22.88 -2.26
CA THR A 82 -1.45 -22.50 -3.61
C THR A 82 -2.40 -23.51 -4.21
N PRO A 83 -3.32 -23.12 -5.11
CA PRO A 83 -4.22 -24.05 -5.78
C PRO A 83 -3.51 -24.91 -6.82
N PHE A 84 -2.36 -24.48 -7.37
CA PHE A 84 -1.57 -25.18 -8.38
C PHE A 84 -0.09 -25.19 -7.99
N ALA A 85 0.62 -26.28 -8.27
CA ALA A 85 2.05 -26.42 -7.99
C ALA A 85 2.90 -25.33 -8.67
N VAL A 86 2.52 -24.93 -9.88
CA VAL A 86 3.22 -23.90 -10.68
C VAL A 86 3.18 -22.51 -10.06
N CYS A 87 2.22 -22.23 -9.16
CA CYS A 87 2.03 -20.88 -8.58
C CYS A 87 3.26 -20.39 -7.79
N THR A 88 3.98 -21.30 -7.12
CA THR A 88 5.20 -20.96 -6.37
C THR A 88 6.29 -20.37 -7.26
N GLY A 89 6.29 -20.70 -8.54
CA GLY A 89 7.23 -20.17 -9.53
C GLY A 89 7.09 -18.65 -9.79
N ALA A 90 5.98 -18.04 -9.36
CA ALA A 90 5.78 -16.59 -9.52
C ALA A 90 6.49 -15.75 -8.45
N THR A 91 6.85 -16.34 -7.30
CA THR A 91 7.37 -15.58 -6.15
C THR A 91 8.75 -14.93 -6.40
N PRO A 92 9.71 -15.55 -7.11
CA PRO A 92 11.01 -14.91 -7.37
C PRO A 92 10.92 -13.62 -8.20
N ALA A 93 9.85 -13.45 -8.99
CA ALA A 93 9.66 -12.24 -9.80
C ALA A 93 9.55 -10.98 -8.95
N PHE A 94 9.11 -11.08 -7.68
CA PHE A 94 8.90 -9.95 -6.80
C PHE A 94 10.20 -9.26 -6.38
N ALA A 95 11.35 -9.93 -6.47
CA ALA A 95 12.66 -9.29 -6.29
C ALA A 95 12.90 -8.14 -7.30
N LYS A 96 12.25 -8.19 -8.48
CA LYS A 96 12.34 -7.12 -9.49
C LYS A 96 11.72 -5.79 -9.04
N LEU A 97 10.99 -5.76 -7.92
CA LEU A 97 10.43 -4.52 -7.37
C LEU A 97 11.48 -3.64 -6.71
N ALA A 98 12.66 -4.17 -6.39
CA ALA A 98 13.80 -3.36 -5.94
C ALA A 98 14.13 -2.25 -6.96
N GLY A 99 14.43 -1.06 -6.45
CA GLY A 99 14.67 0.14 -7.26
C GLY A 99 13.40 0.93 -7.65
N LEU A 100 12.19 0.45 -7.34
CA LEU A 100 10.98 1.27 -7.45
C LEU A 100 10.82 2.18 -6.24
N THR A 101 10.26 3.37 -6.47
CA THR A 101 9.87 4.30 -5.40
C THR A 101 8.36 4.25 -5.20
N ILE A 102 7.91 4.13 -3.94
CA ILE A 102 6.49 4.17 -3.58
C ILE A 102 6.01 5.62 -3.65
N GLY A 103 5.17 5.93 -4.63
CA GLY A 103 4.67 7.28 -4.89
C GLY A 103 3.81 7.34 -6.15
N PRO A 104 3.66 8.50 -6.78
CA PRO A 104 2.95 8.62 -8.04
C PRO A 104 3.50 7.64 -9.10
N GLY A 105 2.60 6.89 -9.75
CA GLY A 105 3.00 5.90 -10.77
C GLY A 105 3.40 4.52 -10.21
N PHE A 106 3.50 4.33 -8.90
CA PHE A 106 3.93 3.06 -8.29
C PHE A 106 3.14 1.85 -8.79
N ASN A 107 1.82 1.90 -8.77
CA ASN A 107 0.98 0.77 -9.21
C ASN A 107 1.19 0.42 -10.68
N ARG A 108 1.46 1.40 -11.54
CA ARG A 108 1.80 1.17 -12.94
C ARG A 108 3.14 0.44 -13.05
N ALA A 109 4.17 0.93 -12.37
CA ALA A 109 5.49 0.32 -12.38
C ALA A 109 5.50 -1.11 -11.80
N VAL A 110 4.71 -1.36 -10.75
CA VAL A 110 4.47 -2.71 -10.20
C VAL A 110 3.85 -3.61 -11.28
N ASN A 111 2.81 -3.13 -11.97
CA ASN A 111 2.13 -3.92 -12.99
C ASN A 111 3.04 -4.25 -14.19
N GLU A 112 3.94 -3.34 -14.57
CA GLU A 112 4.94 -3.57 -15.63
C GLU A 112 5.95 -4.65 -15.24
N ARG A 113 6.29 -4.82 -13.94
CA ARG A 113 7.31 -5.78 -13.47
C ARG A 113 6.77 -7.15 -13.09
N VAL A 114 5.59 -7.18 -12.46
CA VAL A 114 5.00 -8.40 -11.88
C VAL A 114 3.51 -8.56 -12.20
N GLY A 115 2.99 -7.85 -13.19
CA GLY A 115 1.61 -7.97 -13.64
C GLY A 115 1.38 -9.11 -14.61
N GLY A 116 0.14 -9.56 -14.75
CA GLY A 116 -0.26 -10.62 -15.66
C GLY A 116 0.53 -11.92 -15.44
N VAL A 117 1.05 -12.48 -16.51
CA VAL A 117 1.83 -13.74 -16.51
C VAL A 117 3.24 -13.61 -15.92
N LEU A 118 3.69 -12.39 -15.61
CA LEU A 118 5.02 -12.13 -15.03
C LEU A 118 5.07 -12.39 -13.53
N GLY A 119 3.91 -12.53 -12.87
CA GLY A 119 3.83 -12.70 -11.43
C GLY A 119 2.53 -13.37 -10.99
N CYS A 120 2.08 -13.06 -9.79
CA CYS A 120 0.86 -13.59 -9.18
C CYS A 120 -0.13 -12.45 -8.92
N THR A 121 -1.38 -12.59 -9.37
CA THR A 121 -2.45 -11.59 -9.16
C THR A 121 -2.67 -11.30 -7.68
N HIS A 122 -2.73 -12.33 -6.83
CA HIS A 122 -2.97 -12.19 -5.39
C HIS A 122 -1.85 -11.39 -4.71
N LEU A 123 -0.59 -11.77 -4.96
CA LEU A 123 0.57 -11.06 -4.41
C LEU A 123 0.66 -9.63 -4.96
N ARG A 124 0.35 -9.40 -6.25
CA ARG A 124 0.34 -8.07 -6.85
C ARG A 124 -0.71 -7.14 -6.23
N GLU A 125 -1.90 -7.65 -5.92
CA GLU A 125 -2.98 -6.84 -5.34
C GLU A 125 -2.64 -6.29 -3.95
N VAL A 126 -1.89 -7.02 -3.13
CA VAL A 126 -1.50 -6.53 -1.80
C VAL A 126 -0.45 -5.43 -1.85
N LEU A 127 0.34 -5.32 -2.94
CA LEU A 127 1.39 -4.29 -3.06
C LEU A 127 0.85 -2.86 -3.02
N ALA A 128 -0.33 -2.61 -3.58
CA ALA A 128 -0.97 -1.31 -3.50
C ALA A 128 -1.33 -0.93 -2.05
N GLN A 129 -1.82 -1.91 -1.30
CA GLN A 129 -2.14 -1.74 0.12
C GLN A 129 -0.87 -1.59 0.96
N MET A 130 0.19 -2.35 0.65
CA MET A 130 1.51 -2.20 1.29
C MET A 130 2.08 -0.79 1.08
N GLY A 131 1.88 -0.19 -0.09
CA GLY A 131 2.25 1.21 -0.35
C GLY A 131 1.58 2.18 0.63
N THR A 132 0.30 2.00 0.94
CA THR A 132 -0.41 2.81 1.92
C THR A 132 0.14 2.59 3.33
N VAL A 133 0.41 1.34 3.74
CA VAL A 133 1.03 1.03 5.04
C VAL A 133 2.43 1.64 5.14
N ALA A 134 3.23 1.60 4.06
CA ALA A 134 4.53 2.25 4.00
C ALA A 134 4.43 3.75 4.32
N PHE A 135 3.48 4.48 3.71
CA PHE A 135 3.24 5.89 4.03
C PHE A 135 2.87 6.09 5.50
N GLN A 136 2.02 5.26 6.07
CA GLN A 136 1.61 5.36 7.48
C GLN A 136 2.77 5.07 8.42
N THR A 137 3.56 4.03 8.15
CA THR A 137 4.73 3.67 8.95
C THR A 137 5.81 4.75 8.91
N MET A 138 6.06 5.31 7.72
CA MET A 138 7.06 6.37 7.52
C MET A 138 6.62 7.75 7.99
N TRP A 139 5.33 7.97 8.22
CA TRP A 139 4.79 9.30 8.57
C TRP A 139 5.47 9.96 9.76
N PRO A 140 5.66 9.31 10.93
CA PRO A 140 6.33 9.93 12.07
C PRO A 140 7.80 10.27 11.78
N LEU A 141 8.51 9.40 11.06
CA LEU A 141 9.94 9.59 10.71
C LEU A 141 10.09 10.79 9.77
N ARG A 142 9.29 10.84 8.72
CA ARG A 142 9.31 11.93 7.72
C ARG A 142 8.90 13.27 8.32
N ASN A 143 7.92 13.29 9.21
CA ASN A 143 7.52 14.52 9.90
C ASN A 143 8.62 15.08 10.80
N ARG A 144 9.35 14.23 11.53
CA ARG A 144 10.49 14.67 12.35
C ARG A 144 11.60 15.26 11.47
N ARG A 145 11.93 14.62 10.36
CA ARG A 145 12.92 15.11 9.38
C ARG A 145 12.51 16.45 8.78
N GLN A 146 11.27 16.56 8.31
CA GLN A 146 10.75 17.82 7.74
C GLN A 146 10.72 18.95 8.78
N ALA A 147 10.38 18.66 10.03
CA ALA A 147 10.42 19.65 11.10
C ALA A 147 11.85 20.14 11.38
N ALA A 148 12.83 19.24 11.35
CA ALA A 148 14.25 19.59 11.51
C ALA A 148 14.76 20.44 10.32
N GLN A 149 14.41 20.05 9.10
CA GLN A 149 14.76 20.81 7.88
C GLN A 149 14.14 22.21 7.88
N ARG A 150 12.87 22.36 8.25
CA ARG A 150 12.20 23.68 8.36
C ARG A 150 12.85 24.61 9.39
N LYS A 151 13.46 24.05 10.45
CA LYS A 151 14.22 24.84 11.43
C LYS A 151 15.57 25.30 10.88
N ALA A 152 16.16 24.54 9.97
CA ALA A 152 17.44 24.84 9.33
C ALA A 152 17.30 25.74 8.12
N GLU A 153 16.16 25.71 7.40
CA GLU A 153 15.86 26.59 6.27
C GLU A 153 15.53 28.00 6.81
N ALA A 154 16.24 29.00 6.31
CA ALA A 154 15.98 30.41 6.67
C ALA A 154 14.52 30.79 6.39
N ALA A 155 13.94 31.60 7.27
CA ALA A 155 12.62 32.15 7.10
C ALA A 155 12.55 32.91 5.75
N GLY A 156 11.77 32.40 4.77
CA GLY A 156 11.62 33.02 3.45
C GLY A 156 11.75 32.07 2.25
N ALA A 157 12.18 30.81 2.44
CA ALA A 157 12.18 29.86 1.34
C ALA A 157 10.75 29.54 0.84
N PRO A 158 10.50 29.50 -0.49
CA PRO A 158 9.17 29.20 -1.01
C PRO A 158 8.73 27.79 -0.57
N ARG A 159 7.53 27.69 -0.01
CA ARG A 159 6.96 26.41 0.42
C ARG A 159 6.68 25.53 -0.80
N LYS A 160 7.16 24.30 -0.76
CA LYS A 160 6.83 23.30 -1.79
C LYS A 160 5.38 22.86 -1.65
N ARG A 161 4.72 22.65 -2.80
CA ARG A 161 3.35 22.11 -2.85
C ARG A 161 3.28 20.80 -2.04
N PRO A 162 2.29 20.65 -1.14
CA PRO A 162 2.15 19.43 -0.35
C PRO A 162 1.88 18.20 -1.23
N ALA A 163 2.66 17.14 -1.06
CA ALA A 163 2.52 15.92 -1.87
C ALA A 163 1.16 15.21 -1.71
N LEU A 164 0.46 15.45 -0.60
CA LEU A 164 -0.86 14.87 -0.35
C LEU A 164 -2.02 15.69 -0.91
N LEU A 165 -1.78 16.89 -1.40
CA LEU A 165 -2.83 17.74 -1.94
C LEU A 165 -3.48 17.09 -3.18
N GLY A 166 -4.81 16.91 -3.15
CA GLY A 166 -5.59 16.27 -4.20
C GLY A 166 -5.51 14.74 -4.24
N THR A 167 -4.91 14.09 -3.23
CA THR A 167 -4.75 12.62 -3.22
C THR A 167 -5.95 11.85 -2.67
N CYS A 168 -6.83 12.49 -1.91
CA CYS A 168 -8.06 11.90 -1.40
C CYS A 168 -9.10 12.99 -1.09
N HIS A 169 -10.32 12.59 -0.78
CA HIS A 169 -11.42 13.51 -0.44
C HIS A 169 -11.05 14.50 0.68
N ALA A 170 -10.36 14.06 1.73
CA ALA A 170 -9.94 14.94 2.82
C ALA A 170 -8.90 15.99 2.39
N TYR A 171 -8.12 15.70 1.36
CA TYR A 171 -7.09 16.62 0.81
C TYR A 171 -7.49 17.27 -0.51
N ALA A 172 -8.80 17.29 -0.82
CA ALA A 172 -9.32 18.08 -1.92
C ALA A 172 -9.04 19.58 -1.66
N PRO A 173 -8.68 20.39 -2.68
CA PRO A 173 -8.32 21.80 -2.50
C PRO A 173 -9.39 22.64 -1.78
N ASP A 174 -10.65 22.29 -1.96
CA ASP A 174 -11.81 22.92 -1.33
C ASP A 174 -12.14 22.38 0.06
N SER A 175 -11.42 21.39 0.57
CA SER A 175 -11.74 20.75 1.84
C SER A 175 -11.40 21.63 3.05
N PRO A 176 -12.13 21.48 4.18
CA PRO A 176 -11.79 22.15 5.43
C PRO A 176 -10.39 21.80 5.96
N VAL A 177 -9.91 20.60 5.65
CA VAL A 177 -8.57 20.13 6.06
C VAL A 177 -7.49 20.90 5.33
N VAL A 178 -7.62 21.09 4.02
CA VAL A 178 -6.66 21.85 3.21
C VAL A 178 -6.69 23.33 3.59
N ARG A 179 -7.87 23.94 3.76
CA ARG A 179 -8.02 25.31 4.23
C ARG A 179 -7.31 25.56 5.56
N LYS A 180 -7.32 24.59 6.48
CA LYS A 180 -6.66 24.71 7.79
C LYS A 180 -5.16 24.42 7.73
N LYS A 181 -4.74 23.37 6.99
CA LYS A 181 -3.33 22.93 6.98
C LYS A 181 -2.46 23.68 5.98
N TRP A 182 -3.04 24.01 4.83
CA TRP A 182 -2.34 24.58 3.68
C TRP A 182 -3.21 25.65 3.02
N PRO A 183 -3.53 26.75 3.73
CA PRO A 183 -4.44 27.80 3.23
C PRO A 183 -3.98 28.41 1.92
N GLU A 184 -2.67 28.46 1.66
CA GLU A 184 -2.06 28.94 0.42
C GLU A 184 -2.31 28.04 -0.81
N TRP A 185 -2.75 26.81 -0.58
CA TRP A 185 -3.04 25.80 -1.62
C TRP A 185 -4.53 25.43 -1.69
N SER A 186 -5.38 26.24 -1.06
CA SER A 186 -6.83 26.03 -1.12
C SER A 186 -7.46 26.87 -2.22
N ASP A 187 -8.59 26.43 -2.76
CA ASP A 187 -9.37 27.19 -3.77
C ASP A 187 -9.74 28.61 -3.31
N LEU A 188 -9.69 28.87 -2.00
CA LEU A 188 -9.88 30.22 -1.47
C LEU A 188 -8.66 31.12 -1.70
N ALA A 189 -7.47 30.58 -1.89
CA ALA A 189 -6.27 31.35 -2.23
C ALA A 189 -6.33 31.81 -3.70
N GLU A 190 -6.69 30.90 -4.62
CA GLU A 190 -6.87 31.20 -6.04
C GLU A 190 -7.92 32.32 -6.26
N LYS A 191 -9.09 32.20 -5.58
CA LYS A 191 -10.14 33.22 -5.64
C LYS A 191 -9.75 34.60 -5.04
N ARG A 192 -8.76 34.64 -4.14
CA ARG A 192 -8.24 35.90 -3.58
C ARG A 192 -7.30 36.61 -4.56
N GLU A 193 -6.51 35.87 -5.32
CA GLU A 193 -5.64 36.43 -6.35
C GLU A 193 -6.47 36.96 -7.53
N GLU A 194 -7.52 36.25 -7.97
CA GLU A 194 -8.44 36.70 -9.01
C GLU A 194 -9.25 37.94 -8.62
N ALA A 195 -9.54 38.15 -7.33
CA ALA A 195 -10.29 39.30 -6.83
C ALA A 195 -9.40 40.55 -6.60
N GLN A 196 -8.08 40.45 -6.74
CA GLN A 196 -7.11 41.54 -6.59
C GLN A 196 -6.58 42.08 -7.93
N ILE A 197 -7.03 41.53 -9.06
CA ILE A 197 -6.75 41.98 -10.42
C ILE A 197 -7.95 42.76 -10.95
#